data_4000e2bc8d9bc79070b6a84d7f565632
#
_entry.id   4000e2bc8d9bc79070b6a84d7f565632
#
_cell.length_a   1.000
_cell.length_b   1.000
_cell.length_c   1.000
_cell.angle_alpha   90.00
_cell.angle_beta   90.00
_cell.angle_gamma   90.00
#
_symmetry.space_group_name_H-M   'P 1'
#
loop_
_entity.id
_entity.type
_entity.pdbx_description
1 polymer ?
#
loop_
_entity_poly.entity_id
_entity_poly.type
_entity_poly.pdbx_seq_one_letter_code
_entity_poly.pdbx_strand_id
1 'polypeptide(L)'
;HLLRRQRQMCIRDRIDTILNQGDQDVICVYVAVGQKAASVANVVEVLRERGALSYTVVVAANASEPAALQYLAPYTGASIAEYFMYKGKATLVIYDDLSKQAAAYRQMSLLLRRPPGREAYPGDVFYCHSRLLERAAKLSDAMGKGSMTALPIIETQAGDVSAYIPTNVISITDGQIFLSSDLFNSGLRPAINVGISVSRVGGAAQTKAIKKIAGTLKLELAQFDELAAFSQFASDLDAST
;
A
#
# COMPACT_ATOMS: atom_id res chain seq x y z
N HIS A 1 -16.85 5.28 -13.23
CA HIS A 1 -15.66 5.98 -13.74
C HIS A 1 -14.65 6.34 -12.65
N LEU A 2 -15.06 6.81 -11.48
CA LEU A 2 -14.20 7.16 -10.33
C LEU A 2 -13.36 5.97 -9.82
N LEU A 3 -13.97 4.84 -9.58
CA LEU A 3 -13.28 3.61 -9.13
C LEU A 3 -12.22 3.11 -10.12
N ARG A 4 -12.44 3.32 -11.42
CA ARG A 4 -11.46 2.93 -12.45
C ARG A 4 -10.23 3.83 -12.44
N ARG A 5 -10.40 5.13 -12.15
CA ARG A 5 -9.29 6.10 -12.06
C ARG A 5 -8.47 5.92 -10.78
N GLN A 6 -9.12 5.66 -9.64
CA GLN A 6 -8.42 5.34 -8.39
C GLN A 6 -7.56 4.08 -8.53
N ARG A 7 -8.05 3.05 -9.22
CA ARG A 7 -7.24 1.86 -9.54
C ARG A 7 -6.01 2.20 -10.40
N GLN A 8 -6.14 3.05 -11.41
CA GLN A 8 -5.01 3.43 -12.26
C GLN A 8 -3.94 4.20 -11.51
N MET A 9 -4.30 5.00 -10.52
CA MET A 9 -3.40 5.73 -9.64
C MET A 9 -2.51 4.75 -8.84
N CYS A 10 -3.12 3.81 -8.13
CA CYS A 10 -2.38 2.84 -7.32
C CYS A 10 -1.59 1.81 -8.16
N ILE A 11 -2.05 1.45 -9.38
CA ILE A 11 -1.39 0.46 -10.25
C ILE A 11 0.01 0.92 -10.64
N ARG A 12 0.17 2.17 -11.04
CA ARG A 12 1.46 2.72 -11.45
C ARG A 12 2.44 2.71 -10.29
N ASP A 13 2.06 3.31 -9.15
CA ASP A 13 2.98 3.51 -8.03
C ASP A 13 3.51 2.19 -7.46
N ARG A 14 2.67 1.12 -7.41
CA ARG A 14 3.11 -0.20 -6.94
C ARG A 14 4.00 -0.93 -7.93
N ILE A 15 3.75 -0.79 -9.24
CA ILE A 15 4.62 -1.36 -10.27
C ILE A 15 5.96 -0.62 -10.27
N ASP A 16 5.96 0.71 -10.23
CA ASP A 16 7.15 1.53 -10.17
C ASP A 16 7.99 1.20 -8.92
N THR A 17 7.34 0.89 -7.79
CA THR A 17 8.04 0.44 -6.58
C THR A 17 8.80 -0.87 -6.81
N ILE A 18 8.22 -1.83 -7.53
CA ILE A 18 8.90 -3.09 -7.91
C ILE A 18 10.03 -2.80 -8.90
N LEU A 19 9.76 -2.02 -9.95
CA LEU A 19 10.73 -1.72 -10.99
C LEU A 19 11.99 -1.03 -10.44
N ASN A 20 11.81 -0.16 -9.44
CA ASN A 20 12.91 0.53 -8.78
C ASN A 20 13.79 -0.37 -7.89
N GLN A 21 13.43 -1.66 -7.72
CA GLN A 21 14.25 -2.63 -7.01
C GLN A 21 15.21 -3.40 -7.95
N GLY A 22 15.17 -3.16 -9.25
CA GLY A 22 15.95 -3.92 -10.25
C GLY A 22 17.46 -3.93 -10.02
N ASP A 23 18.02 -2.83 -9.52
CA ASP A 23 19.45 -2.68 -9.22
C ASP A 23 19.79 -3.02 -7.75
N GLN A 24 18.80 -3.44 -6.98
CA GLN A 24 18.93 -3.81 -5.58
C GLN A 24 18.78 -5.32 -5.43
N ASP A 25 19.49 -5.96 -4.50
CA ASP A 25 19.32 -7.40 -4.20
C ASP A 25 18.06 -7.62 -3.35
N VAL A 26 16.87 -7.25 -3.90
CA VAL A 26 15.58 -7.34 -3.26
C VAL A 26 14.67 -8.30 -4.04
N ILE A 27 14.13 -9.29 -3.36
CA ILE A 27 13.10 -10.17 -3.94
C ILE A 27 11.72 -9.56 -3.69
N CYS A 28 10.98 -9.34 -4.77
CA CYS A 28 9.63 -8.78 -4.71
C CYS A 28 8.57 -9.87 -4.75
N VAL A 29 7.49 -9.71 -3.98
CA VAL A 29 6.30 -10.56 -4.02
C VAL A 29 5.08 -9.68 -4.23
N TYR A 30 4.44 -9.81 -5.37
CA TYR A 30 3.20 -9.11 -5.67
C TYR A 30 2.00 -10.03 -5.44
N VAL A 31 1.13 -9.66 -4.51
CA VAL A 31 -0.04 -10.44 -4.13
C VAL A 31 -1.31 -9.75 -4.61
N ALA A 32 -1.93 -10.27 -5.64
CA ALA A 32 -3.20 -9.78 -6.17
C ALA A 32 -4.38 -10.52 -5.51
N VAL A 33 -5.23 -9.78 -4.81
CA VAL A 33 -6.40 -10.33 -4.11
C VAL A 33 -7.68 -9.74 -4.68
N GLY A 34 -8.59 -10.59 -5.18
CA GLY A 34 -9.88 -10.17 -5.69
C GLY A 34 -9.80 -9.21 -6.89
N GLN A 35 -8.68 -9.19 -7.60
CA GLN A 35 -8.49 -8.40 -8.82
C GLN A 35 -9.07 -9.13 -10.02
N LYS A 36 -9.44 -8.37 -11.08
CA LYS A 36 -9.84 -8.98 -12.35
C LYS A 36 -8.62 -9.67 -12.99
N ALA A 37 -8.81 -10.86 -13.55
CA ALA A 37 -7.75 -11.62 -14.22
C ALA A 37 -7.02 -10.79 -15.29
N ALA A 38 -7.74 -10.00 -16.09
CA ALA A 38 -7.15 -9.09 -17.07
C ALA A 38 -6.26 -8.01 -16.45
N SER A 39 -6.59 -7.54 -15.23
CA SER A 39 -5.74 -6.55 -14.52
C SER A 39 -4.46 -7.18 -14.04
N VAL A 40 -4.52 -8.42 -13.53
CA VAL A 40 -3.33 -9.17 -13.10
C VAL A 40 -2.45 -9.50 -14.30
N ALA A 41 -3.03 -9.96 -15.40
CA ALA A 41 -2.29 -10.23 -16.65
C ALA A 41 -1.54 -8.99 -17.15
N ASN A 42 -2.18 -7.82 -17.09
CA ASN A 42 -1.56 -6.56 -17.49
C ASN A 42 -0.36 -6.19 -16.60
N VAL A 43 -0.48 -6.40 -15.27
CA VAL A 43 0.64 -6.19 -14.35
C VAL A 43 1.80 -7.13 -14.67
N VAL A 44 1.51 -8.42 -14.88
CA VAL A 44 2.52 -9.43 -15.23
C VAL A 44 3.23 -9.08 -16.54
N GLU A 45 2.47 -8.59 -17.55
CA GLU A 45 3.05 -8.20 -18.83
C GLU A 45 4.01 -7.01 -18.66
N VAL A 46 3.60 -5.97 -17.94
CA VAL A 46 4.48 -4.82 -17.68
C VAL A 46 5.76 -5.24 -16.93
N LEU A 47 5.63 -6.13 -15.91
CA LEU A 47 6.79 -6.66 -15.19
C LEU A 47 7.70 -7.49 -16.11
N ARG A 48 7.13 -8.24 -17.07
CA ARG A 48 7.87 -9.01 -18.07
C ARG A 48 8.63 -8.11 -19.02
N GLU A 49 7.95 -7.14 -19.62
CA GLU A 49 8.54 -6.17 -20.56
C GLU A 49 9.70 -5.39 -19.94
N ARG A 50 9.61 -5.11 -18.65
CA ARG A 50 10.64 -4.38 -17.89
C ARG A 50 11.69 -5.29 -17.25
N GLY A 51 11.65 -6.61 -17.50
CA GLY A 51 12.62 -7.58 -16.96
C GLY A 51 12.48 -7.85 -15.45
N ALA A 52 11.45 -7.31 -14.81
CA ALA A 52 11.27 -7.40 -13.35
C ALA A 52 10.79 -8.78 -12.86
N LEU A 53 10.31 -9.66 -13.74
CA LEU A 53 9.94 -11.02 -13.37
C LEU A 53 11.11 -11.89 -12.90
N SER A 54 12.34 -11.49 -13.19
CA SER A 54 13.55 -12.22 -12.74
C SER A 54 13.72 -12.17 -11.21
N TYR A 55 13.18 -11.16 -10.54
CA TYR A 55 13.25 -10.97 -9.09
C TYR A 55 11.85 -10.78 -8.44
N THR A 56 10.78 -11.03 -9.19
CA THR A 56 9.40 -10.85 -8.69
C THR A 56 8.60 -12.14 -8.78
N VAL A 57 7.99 -12.53 -7.67
CA VAL A 57 6.99 -13.62 -7.59
C VAL A 57 5.59 -13.00 -7.59
N VAL A 58 4.69 -13.54 -8.40
CA VAL A 58 3.28 -13.11 -8.45
C VAL A 58 2.40 -14.19 -7.83
N VAL A 59 1.63 -13.82 -6.82
CA VAL A 59 0.59 -14.64 -6.19
C VAL A 59 -0.75 -14.03 -6.50
N ALA A 60 -1.65 -14.76 -7.13
CA ALA A 60 -2.95 -14.22 -7.54
C ALA A 60 -4.11 -15.10 -7.07
N ALA A 61 -5.09 -14.47 -6.44
CA ALA A 61 -6.43 -15.01 -6.23
C ALA A 61 -7.43 -14.01 -6.83
N ASN A 62 -7.92 -14.32 -8.03
CA ASN A 62 -8.77 -13.43 -8.80
C ASN A 62 -10.16 -13.25 -8.17
N ALA A 63 -10.92 -12.25 -8.64
CA ALA A 63 -12.27 -11.98 -8.16
C ALA A 63 -13.27 -13.12 -8.39
N SER A 64 -13.00 -14.00 -9.35
CA SER A 64 -13.81 -15.21 -9.64
C SER A 64 -13.44 -16.41 -8.75
N GLU A 65 -12.33 -16.34 -8.03
CA GLU A 65 -11.89 -17.42 -7.14
C GLU A 65 -12.71 -17.44 -5.84
N PRO A 66 -12.83 -18.62 -5.20
CA PRO A 66 -13.52 -18.75 -3.91
C PRO A 66 -12.93 -17.80 -2.85
N ALA A 67 -13.78 -17.29 -1.96
CA ALA A 67 -13.38 -16.40 -0.87
C ALA A 67 -12.24 -16.97 -0.02
N ALA A 68 -12.19 -18.29 0.17
CA ALA A 68 -11.11 -18.96 0.89
C ALA A 68 -9.74 -18.75 0.24
N LEU A 69 -9.65 -18.80 -1.10
CA LEU A 69 -8.40 -18.54 -1.81
C LEU A 69 -7.99 -17.08 -1.74
N GLN A 70 -8.94 -16.16 -1.86
CA GLN A 70 -8.69 -14.72 -1.69
C GLN A 70 -8.21 -14.39 -0.26
N TYR A 71 -8.74 -15.09 0.74
CA TYR A 71 -8.29 -14.97 2.13
C TYR A 71 -6.87 -15.50 2.32
N LEU A 72 -6.51 -16.63 1.72
CA LEU A 72 -5.21 -17.30 1.88
C LEU A 72 -4.09 -16.64 1.10
N ALA A 73 -4.36 -16.01 -0.04
CA ALA A 73 -3.34 -15.47 -0.94
C ALA A 73 -2.33 -14.53 -0.24
N PRO A 74 -2.72 -13.57 0.62
CA PRO A 74 -1.75 -12.73 1.33
C PRO A 74 -0.82 -13.52 2.26
N TYR A 75 -1.34 -14.53 2.95
CA TYR A 75 -0.52 -15.39 3.82
C TYR A 75 0.48 -16.23 3.00
N THR A 76 0.04 -16.72 1.83
CA THR A 76 0.93 -17.43 0.89
C THR A 76 2.07 -16.51 0.42
N GLY A 77 1.74 -15.28 0.03
CA GLY A 77 2.75 -14.29 -0.35
C GLY A 77 3.72 -13.96 0.76
N ALA A 78 3.22 -13.79 2.00
CA ALA A 78 4.04 -13.57 3.17
C ALA A 78 5.00 -14.75 3.42
N SER A 79 4.52 -15.99 3.32
CA SER A 79 5.35 -17.20 3.53
C SER A 79 6.45 -17.34 2.48
N ILE A 80 6.18 -16.96 1.22
CA ILE A 80 7.19 -16.92 0.16
C ILE A 80 8.26 -15.88 0.49
N ALA A 81 7.87 -14.67 0.91
CA ALA A 81 8.80 -13.62 1.28
C ALA A 81 9.63 -14.00 2.51
N GLU A 82 9.02 -14.61 3.54
CA GLU A 82 9.73 -15.13 4.72
C GLU A 82 10.81 -16.15 4.37
N TYR A 83 10.55 -17.02 3.42
CA TYR A 83 11.56 -17.99 2.96
C TYR A 83 12.84 -17.30 2.51
N PHE A 84 12.75 -16.22 1.75
CA PHE A 84 13.92 -15.45 1.32
C PHE A 84 14.50 -14.59 2.45
N MET A 85 13.65 -14.02 3.30
CA MET A 85 14.08 -13.25 4.47
C MET A 85 14.93 -14.10 5.41
N TYR A 86 14.52 -15.35 5.71
CA TYR A 86 15.29 -16.27 6.53
C TYR A 86 16.58 -16.77 5.86
N LYS A 87 16.69 -16.58 4.55
CA LYS A 87 17.97 -16.80 3.79
C LYS A 87 18.85 -15.55 3.76
N GLY A 88 18.54 -14.54 4.56
CA GLY A 88 19.35 -13.31 4.65
C GLY A 88 19.06 -12.30 3.55
N LYS A 89 18.06 -12.51 2.69
CA LYS A 89 17.71 -11.59 1.62
C LYS A 89 16.79 -10.46 2.11
N ALA A 90 16.83 -9.33 1.41
CA ALA A 90 15.82 -8.30 1.53
C ALA A 90 14.61 -8.67 0.66
N THR A 91 13.41 -8.50 1.19
CA THR A 91 12.17 -8.81 0.49
C THR A 91 11.18 -7.64 0.56
N LEU A 92 10.41 -7.47 -0.50
CA LEU A 92 9.33 -6.50 -0.60
C LEU A 92 8.03 -7.24 -0.95
N VAL A 93 7.00 -7.12 -0.11
CA VAL A 93 5.69 -7.71 -0.38
C VAL A 93 4.67 -6.60 -0.60
N ILE A 94 3.95 -6.65 -1.70
CA ILE A 94 2.85 -5.74 -2.02
C ILE A 94 1.55 -6.52 -1.97
N TYR A 95 0.63 -6.13 -1.09
CA TYR A 95 -0.71 -6.74 -0.98
C TYR A 95 -1.75 -5.88 -1.69
N ASP A 96 -2.25 -6.33 -2.80
CA ASP A 96 -3.18 -5.60 -3.67
C ASP A 96 -4.52 -6.36 -3.82
N ASP A 97 -5.50 -6.14 -2.97
CA ASP A 97 -5.54 -5.29 -1.77
C ASP A 97 -6.08 -6.06 -0.55
N LEU A 98 -5.78 -5.57 0.63
CA LEU A 98 -6.26 -6.17 1.87
C LEU A 98 -7.73 -5.84 2.18
N SER A 99 -8.32 -4.82 1.56
CA SER A 99 -9.77 -4.56 1.67
C SER A 99 -10.57 -5.73 1.12
N LYS A 100 -10.11 -6.33 0.01
CA LYS A 100 -10.76 -7.52 -0.59
C LYS A 100 -10.50 -8.78 0.23
N GLN A 101 -9.32 -8.92 0.83
CA GLN A 101 -9.08 -10.00 1.79
C GLN A 101 -10.07 -9.91 2.97
N ALA A 102 -10.26 -8.72 3.55
CA ALA A 102 -11.21 -8.51 4.62
C ALA A 102 -12.66 -8.83 4.19
N ALA A 103 -13.04 -8.42 2.98
CA ALA A 103 -14.36 -8.74 2.42
C ALA A 103 -14.56 -10.25 2.24
N ALA A 104 -13.54 -10.97 1.75
CA ALA A 104 -13.56 -12.42 1.64
C ALA A 104 -13.69 -13.10 3.01
N TYR A 105 -12.96 -12.60 4.01
CA TYR A 105 -13.04 -13.10 5.39
C TYR A 105 -14.42 -12.84 6.01
N ARG A 106 -15.00 -11.65 5.78
CA ARG A 106 -16.38 -11.33 6.17
C ARG A 106 -17.37 -12.30 5.54
N GLN A 107 -17.26 -12.56 4.23
CA GLN A 107 -18.13 -13.48 3.52
C GLN A 107 -18.08 -14.89 4.13
N MET A 108 -16.90 -15.44 4.37
CA MET A 108 -16.75 -16.76 5.00
C MET A 108 -17.33 -16.79 6.42
N SER A 109 -17.07 -15.75 7.20
CA SER A 109 -17.55 -15.66 8.60
C SER A 109 -19.07 -15.60 8.67
N LEU A 110 -19.73 -14.86 7.77
CA LEU A 110 -21.20 -14.80 7.69
C LEU A 110 -21.81 -16.14 7.25
N LEU A 111 -21.19 -16.83 6.29
CA LEU A 111 -21.61 -18.18 5.90
C LEU A 111 -21.50 -19.19 7.05
N LEU A 112 -20.49 -19.05 7.90
CA LEU A 112 -20.30 -19.84 9.11
C LEU A 112 -21.17 -19.35 10.29
N ARG A 113 -22.10 -18.41 10.03
CA ARG A 113 -23.01 -17.82 11.04
C ARG A 113 -22.28 -17.22 12.25
N ARG A 114 -21.05 -16.73 12.08
CA ARG A 114 -20.35 -15.99 13.13
C ARG A 114 -21.03 -14.62 13.31
N PRO A 115 -21.21 -14.13 14.55
CA PRO A 115 -21.89 -12.87 14.78
C PRO A 115 -21.11 -11.70 14.13
N PRO A 116 -21.79 -10.85 13.34
CA PRO A 116 -21.16 -9.70 12.73
C PRO A 116 -20.93 -8.58 13.74
N GLY A 117 -19.78 -7.90 13.62
CA GLY A 117 -19.46 -6.67 14.32
C GLY A 117 -19.64 -5.43 13.44
N ARG A 118 -18.78 -4.44 13.65
CA ARG A 118 -18.80 -3.17 12.88
C ARG A 118 -18.68 -3.47 11.38
N GLU A 119 -19.49 -2.81 10.57
CA GLU A 119 -19.58 -2.97 9.10
C GLU A 119 -19.75 -4.44 8.67
N ALA A 120 -20.41 -5.24 9.51
CA ALA A 120 -20.61 -6.69 9.33
C ALA A 120 -19.32 -7.52 9.27
N TYR A 121 -18.17 -6.98 9.64
CA TYR A 121 -16.95 -7.75 9.79
C TYR A 121 -16.99 -8.61 11.07
N PRO A 122 -16.33 -9.78 11.07
CA PRO A 122 -16.17 -10.57 12.28
C PRO A 122 -15.27 -9.83 13.29
N GLY A 123 -15.45 -10.07 14.57
CA GLY A 123 -14.73 -9.38 15.65
C GLY A 123 -13.20 -9.54 15.58
N ASP A 124 -12.70 -10.57 14.91
CA ASP A 124 -11.28 -10.89 14.76
C ASP A 124 -10.67 -10.41 13.43
N VAL A 125 -11.36 -9.55 12.65
CA VAL A 125 -10.80 -9.04 11.38
C VAL A 125 -9.53 -8.21 11.60
N PHE A 126 -9.41 -7.51 12.73
CA PHE A 126 -8.17 -6.83 13.09
C PHE A 126 -7.00 -7.83 13.20
N TYR A 127 -7.23 -8.95 13.86
CA TYR A 127 -6.22 -10.01 14.00
C TYR A 127 -5.88 -10.67 12.65
N CYS A 128 -6.83 -10.77 11.73
CA CYS A 128 -6.57 -11.22 10.36
C CYS A 128 -5.46 -10.40 9.68
N HIS A 129 -5.47 -9.08 9.82
CA HIS A 129 -4.46 -8.20 9.24
C HIS A 129 -3.21 -8.07 10.11
N SER A 130 -3.33 -7.97 11.44
CA SER A 130 -2.17 -7.80 12.32
C SER A 130 -1.24 -9.00 12.25
N ARG A 131 -1.76 -10.23 12.32
CA ARG A 131 -0.92 -11.45 12.21
C ARG A 131 -0.26 -11.63 10.83
N LEU A 132 -0.78 -10.95 9.79
CA LEU A 132 -0.15 -10.91 8.47
C LEU A 132 0.96 -9.88 8.42
N LEU A 133 0.67 -8.65 8.84
CA LEU A 133 1.56 -7.49 8.66
C LEU A 133 2.72 -7.49 9.68
N GLU A 134 2.52 -8.00 10.89
CA GLU A 134 3.58 -8.13 11.91
C GLU A 134 4.66 -9.16 11.54
N ARG A 135 4.45 -9.97 10.51
CA ARG A 135 5.47 -10.85 9.93
C ARG A 135 6.55 -10.08 9.17
N ALA A 136 6.25 -8.86 8.73
CA ALA A 136 7.23 -7.97 8.11
C ALA A 136 8.20 -7.44 9.18
N ALA A 137 9.47 -7.80 9.07
CA ALA A 137 10.46 -7.51 10.08
C ALA A 137 11.88 -7.38 9.49
N LYS A 138 12.76 -6.76 10.25
CA LYS A 138 14.22 -6.83 10.07
C LYS A 138 14.77 -7.83 11.06
N LEU A 139 15.40 -8.90 10.57
CA LEU A 139 16.02 -9.92 11.40
C LEU A 139 17.35 -9.44 11.99
N SER A 140 17.67 -9.95 13.18
CA SER A 140 18.95 -9.73 13.82
C SER A 140 20.12 -10.41 13.09
N ASP A 141 21.33 -10.04 13.45
CA ASP A 141 22.56 -10.66 12.91
C ASP A 141 22.60 -12.18 13.11
N ALA A 142 22.13 -12.63 14.27
CA ALA A 142 22.06 -14.04 14.60
C ALA A 142 21.08 -14.83 13.72
N MET A 143 20.09 -14.16 13.13
CA MET A 143 19.06 -14.73 12.26
C MET A 143 19.34 -14.48 10.76
N GLY A 144 20.54 -14.01 10.41
CA GLY A 144 20.97 -13.85 9.03
C GLY A 144 20.69 -12.48 8.40
N LYS A 145 20.27 -11.46 9.17
CA LYS A 145 20.11 -10.05 8.74
C LYS A 145 19.06 -9.83 7.62
N GLY A 146 18.27 -10.80 7.25
CA GLY A 146 17.22 -10.64 6.25
C GLY A 146 16.17 -9.60 6.66
N SER A 147 15.42 -9.10 5.70
CA SER A 147 14.36 -8.13 5.95
C SER A 147 13.15 -8.36 5.07
N MET A 148 11.97 -8.02 5.59
CA MET A 148 10.74 -7.97 4.81
C MET A 148 10.04 -6.64 5.04
N THR A 149 9.82 -5.91 3.94
CA THR A 149 8.99 -4.71 3.91
C THR A 149 7.64 -5.05 3.31
N ALA A 150 6.55 -4.74 4.00
CA ALA A 150 5.20 -4.95 3.53
C ALA A 150 4.55 -3.61 3.12
N LEU A 151 3.98 -3.57 1.93
CA LEU A 151 3.17 -2.46 1.42
C LEU A 151 1.73 -2.93 1.23
N PRO A 152 0.88 -2.84 2.26
CA PRO A 152 -0.53 -3.14 2.13
C PRO A 152 -1.26 -2.01 1.42
N ILE A 153 -2.05 -2.36 0.39
CA ILE A 153 -2.94 -1.42 -0.27
C ILE A 153 -4.33 -1.59 0.33
N ILE A 154 -4.94 -0.46 0.69
CA ILE A 154 -6.30 -0.39 1.22
C ILE A 154 -7.11 0.50 0.28
N GLU A 155 -8.21 -0.04 -0.21
CA GLU A 155 -9.17 0.72 -1.01
C GLU A 155 -10.10 1.49 -0.07
N THR A 156 -10.13 2.83 -0.22
CA THR A 156 -11.05 3.69 0.53
C THR A 156 -12.23 4.09 -0.35
N GLN A 157 -13.43 4.21 0.22
CA GLN A 157 -14.58 4.76 -0.47
C GLN A 157 -14.58 6.28 -0.31
N ALA A 158 -14.58 7.02 -1.42
CA ALA A 158 -14.57 8.48 -1.45
C ALA A 158 -13.44 9.14 -0.61
N GLY A 159 -12.32 8.45 -0.41
CA GLY A 159 -11.20 8.95 0.39
C GLY A 159 -11.41 8.85 1.91
N ASP A 160 -12.46 8.16 2.38
CA ASP A 160 -12.72 8.01 3.82
C ASP A 160 -11.71 7.06 4.47
N VAL A 161 -10.73 7.65 5.15
CA VAL A 161 -9.72 6.93 5.95
C VAL A 161 -10.22 6.57 7.35
N SER A 162 -11.39 7.07 7.76
CA SER A 162 -11.99 6.80 9.08
C SER A 162 -12.81 5.52 9.13
N ALA A 163 -13.03 4.87 7.98
CA ALA A 163 -13.69 3.58 7.87
C ALA A 163 -12.94 2.49 8.65
N TYR A 164 -13.63 1.38 8.93
CA TYR A 164 -13.13 0.36 9.86
C TYR A 164 -11.83 -0.31 9.40
N ILE A 165 -11.75 -0.76 8.16
CA ILE A 165 -10.55 -1.44 7.66
C ILE A 165 -9.35 -0.48 7.50
N PRO A 166 -9.49 0.73 6.91
CA PRO A 166 -8.40 1.70 6.86
C PRO A 166 -7.83 2.02 8.24
N THR A 167 -8.67 2.33 9.24
CA THR A 167 -8.21 2.67 10.59
C THR A 167 -7.47 1.52 11.26
N ASN A 168 -7.93 0.28 11.09
CA ASN A 168 -7.26 -0.91 11.61
C ASN A 168 -5.85 -1.05 11.00
N VAL A 169 -5.72 -0.93 9.69
CA VAL A 169 -4.43 -1.10 9.02
C VAL A 169 -3.47 0.04 9.34
N ILE A 170 -3.95 1.29 9.41
CA ILE A 170 -3.13 2.43 9.88
C ILE A 170 -2.58 2.19 11.29
N SER A 171 -3.37 1.57 12.18
CA SER A 171 -2.92 1.27 13.54
C SER A 171 -1.86 0.17 13.62
N ILE A 172 -1.90 -0.79 12.70
CA ILE A 172 -0.94 -1.90 12.62
C ILE A 172 0.37 -1.46 11.98
N THR A 173 0.31 -0.65 10.91
CA THR A 173 1.47 -0.25 10.11
C THR A 173 2.23 0.94 10.70
N ASP A 174 3.46 1.16 10.23
CA ASP A 174 4.32 2.28 10.66
C ASP A 174 3.97 3.63 10.01
N GLY A 175 2.83 3.73 9.38
CA GLY A 175 2.34 4.93 8.74
C GLY A 175 1.52 4.65 7.49
N GLN A 176 1.13 5.71 6.79
CA GLN A 176 0.34 5.63 5.58
C GLN A 176 0.84 6.62 4.52
N ILE A 177 0.73 6.20 3.26
CA ILE A 177 0.86 7.06 2.10
C ILE A 177 -0.54 7.24 1.53
N PHE A 178 -1.08 8.46 1.60
CA PHE A 178 -2.41 8.77 1.10
C PHE A 178 -2.34 9.26 -0.34
N LEU A 179 -3.04 8.55 -1.23
CA LEU A 179 -3.19 8.89 -2.63
C LEU A 179 -4.53 9.61 -2.84
N SER A 180 -4.48 10.84 -3.37
CA SER A 180 -5.67 11.67 -3.61
C SER A 180 -6.13 11.58 -5.05
N SER A 181 -7.42 11.28 -5.26
CA SER A 181 -8.04 11.31 -6.58
C SER A 181 -8.07 12.72 -7.19
N ASP A 182 -8.17 13.75 -6.36
CA ASP A 182 -8.20 15.14 -6.83
C ASP A 182 -6.83 15.58 -7.35
N LEU A 183 -5.76 15.26 -6.63
CA LEU A 183 -4.39 15.47 -7.09
C LEU A 183 -4.09 14.69 -8.38
N PHE A 184 -4.59 13.45 -8.47
CA PHE A 184 -4.43 12.66 -9.71
C PHE A 184 -5.16 13.30 -10.91
N ASN A 185 -6.37 13.80 -10.70
CA ASN A 185 -7.16 14.46 -11.72
C ASN A 185 -6.59 15.82 -12.13
N SER A 186 -5.94 16.55 -11.21
CA SER A 186 -5.21 17.79 -11.51
C SER A 186 -3.90 17.57 -12.26
N GLY A 187 -3.48 16.29 -12.46
CA GLY A 187 -2.27 15.96 -13.21
C GLY A 187 -1.02 15.69 -12.35
N LEU A 188 -1.09 15.86 -11.04
CA LEU A 188 0.01 15.53 -10.11
C LEU A 188 0.22 14.00 -10.04
N ARG A 189 1.44 13.56 -10.34
CA ARG A 189 1.81 12.12 -10.33
C ARG A 189 3.25 11.95 -9.89
N PRO A 190 3.47 11.23 -8.77
CA PRO A 190 2.48 10.52 -7.94
C PRO A 190 1.52 11.46 -7.21
N ALA A 191 0.25 11.03 -7.06
CA ALA A 191 -0.82 11.82 -6.47
C ALA A 191 -0.83 11.72 -4.93
N ILE A 192 0.33 11.90 -4.32
CA ILE A 192 0.54 11.76 -2.88
C ILE A 192 0.13 13.05 -2.18
N ASN A 193 -0.81 12.92 -1.24
CA ASN A 193 -1.12 14.02 -0.32
C ASN A 193 -0.14 13.98 0.85
N VAL A 194 0.84 14.88 0.82
CA VAL A 194 1.91 14.97 1.83
C VAL A 194 1.38 15.39 3.20
N GLY A 195 0.31 16.18 3.24
CA GLY A 195 -0.28 16.70 4.48
C GLY A 195 -0.78 15.60 5.41
N ILE A 196 -1.53 14.63 4.85
CA ILE A 196 -2.14 13.53 5.61
C ILE A 196 -1.36 12.22 5.55
N SER A 197 -0.27 12.16 4.78
CA SER A 197 0.66 11.03 4.80
C SER A 197 1.58 11.13 6.01
N VAL A 198 1.73 10.02 6.74
CA VAL A 198 2.49 9.97 7.99
C VAL A 198 3.43 8.77 7.99
N SER A 199 4.64 8.96 8.51
CA SER A 199 5.56 7.88 8.87
C SER A 199 5.89 7.96 10.36
N ARG A 200 5.65 6.88 11.11
CA ARG A 200 6.00 6.80 12.54
C ARG A 200 7.51 6.73 12.76
N VAL A 201 8.23 6.10 11.84
CA VAL A 201 9.70 6.02 11.86
C VAL A 201 10.32 7.38 11.49
N GLY A 202 9.75 8.06 10.51
CA GLY A 202 10.08 9.43 10.12
C GLY A 202 11.57 9.66 9.90
N GLY A 203 12.07 10.72 10.50
CA GLY A 203 13.46 11.15 10.34
C GLY A 203 14.53 10.17 10.82
N ALA A 204 14.18 9.13 11.58
CA ALA A 204 15.13 8.09 12.00
C ALA A 204 15.60 7.20 10.84
N ALA A 205 14.75 7.01 9.82
CA ALA A 205 15.07 6.24 8.62
C ALA A 205 15.70 7.08 7.50
N GLN A 206 15.74 8.42 7.64
CA GLN A 206 16.22 9.32 6.61
C GLN A 206 17.74 9.51 6.70
N THR A 207 18.39 9.65 5.54
CA THR A 207 19.78 10.15 5.47
C THR A 207 19.84 11.60 5.97
N LYS A 208 21.01 12.03 6.45
CA LYS A 208 21.21 13.40 6.96
C LYS A 208 20.82 14.48 5.94
N ALA A 209 21.10 14.24 4.65
CA ALA A 209 20.77 15.15 3.57
C ALA A 209 19.25 15.29 3.39
N ILE A 210 18.54 14.17 3.27
CA ILE A 210 17.07 14.16 3.13
C ILE A 210 16.41 14.77 4.36
N LYS A 211 16.86 14.43 5.57
CA LYS A 211 16.30 14.98 6.81
C LYS A 211 16.38 16.50 6.89
N LYS A 212 17.49 17.09 6.38
CA LYS A 212 17.67 18.54 6.36
C LYS A 212 16.71 19.25 5.40
N ILE A 213 16.43 18.64 4.24
CA ILE A 213 15.57 19.22 3.19
C ILE A 213 14.08 18.94 3.47
N ALA A 214 13.73 17.72 3.84
CA ALA A 214 12.35 17.31 4.00
C ALA A 214 11.61 18.02 5.16
N GLY A 215 12.36 18.51 6.16
CA GLY A 215 11.76 19.22 7.30
C GLY A 215 11.11 20.55 6.91
N THR A 216 11.75 21.32 6.02
CA THR A 216 11.24 22.60 5.52
C THR A 216 10.22 22.42 4.41
N LEU A 217 10.45 21.46 3.50
CA LEU A 217 9.60 21.23 2.34
C LEU A 217 8.14 20.94 2.69
N LYS A 218 7.89 20.15 3.75
CA LYS A 218 6.51 19.86 4.18
C LYS A 218 5.79 21.11 4.65
N LEU A 219 6.47 22.01 5.33
CA LEU A 219 5.91 23.29 5.79
C LEU A 219 5.62 24.22 4.62
N GLU A 220 6.57 24.33 3.68
CA GLU A 220 6.43 25.14 2.46
C GLU A 220 5.27 24.66 1.58
N LEU A 221 5.10 23.33 1.42
CA LEU A 221 3.96 22.77 0.70
C LEU A 221 2.63 23.06 1.39
N ALA A 222 2.57 22.98 2.71
CA ALA A 222 1.35 23.31 3.46
C ALA A 222 0.98 24.80 3.30
N GLN A 223 1.98 25.72 3.34
CA GLN A 223 1.78 27.14 3.09
C GLN A 223 1.32 27.40 1.66
N PHE A 224 1.93 26.71 0.69
CA PHE A 224 1.51 26.82 -0.72
C PHE A 224 0.06 26.39 -0.92
N ASP A 225 -0.36 25.27 -0.34
CA ASP A 225 -1.74 24.77 -0.45
C ASP A 225 -2.73 25.77 0.17
N GLU A 226 -2.39 26.39 1.28
CA GLU A 226 -3.20 27.41 1.94
C GLU A 226 -3.31 28.68 1.09
N LEU A 227 -2.19 29.18 0.53
CA LEU A 227 -2.16 30.36 -0.34
C LEU A 227 -2.83 30.09 -1.70
N ALA A 228 -2.69 28.90 -2.26
CA ALA A 228 -3.35 28.52 -3.52
C ALA A 228 -4.88 28.57 -3.44
N ALA A 229 -5.46 28.27 -2.28
CA ALA A 229 -6.89 28.42 -2.04
C ALA A 229 -7.32 29.90 -2.06
N PHE A 230 -6.49 30.79 -1.53
CA PHE A 230 -6.76 32.23 -1.56
C PHE A 230 -6.54 32.86 -2.94
N SER A 231 -5.54 32.38 -3.70
CA SER A 231 -5.22 32.92 -5.03
C SER A 231 -6.34 32.74 -6.05
N GLN A 232 -7.22 31.77 -5.85
CA GLN A 232 -8.40 31.57 -6.70
C GLN A 232 -9.46 32.65 -6.52
N PHE A 233 -9.42 33.39 -5.41
CA PHE A 233 -10.40 34.44 -5.08
C PHE A 233 -9.82 35.86 -5.10
N ALA A 234 -8.51 36.00 -5.20
CA ALA A 234 -7.81 37.27 -5.17
C ALA A 234 -7.44 37.71 -6.59
N SER A 235 -7.95 38.88 -7.02
CA SER A 235 -7.61 39.50 -8.31
C SER A 235 -6.23 40.16 -8.32
N ASP A 236 -5.68 40.47 -7.14
CA ASP A 236 -4.35 41.09 -6.98
C ASP A 236 -3.55 40.35 -5.91
N LEU A 237 -2.55 39.59 -6.35
CA LEU A 237 -1.56 38.96 -5.47
C LEU A 237 -0.41 39.91 -5.24
N ASP A 238 -0.03 40.08 -3.99
CA ASP A 238 1.15 40.87 -3.60
C ASP A 238 2.44 40.16 -4.05
N ALA A 239 3.51 40.91 -4.33
CA ALA A 239 4.78 40.37 -4.85
C ALA A 239 5.48 39.38 -3.89
N SER A 240 5.00 39.29 -2.64
CA SER A 240 5.47 38.33 -1.61
C SER A 240 4.65 37.03 -1.56
N THR A 241 3.53 36.94 -2.28
CA THR A 241 2.66 35.78 -2.36
C THR A 241 2.88 35.02 -3.66
#